data_4b619ebaeee37fea7a0a59c2e60707a7
#
_entry.id   4b619ebaeee37fea7a0a59c2e60707a7
#
_cell.length_a   1.000
_cell.length_b   1.000
_cell.length_c   1.000
_cell.angle_alpha   90.00
_cell.angle_beta   90.00
_cell.angle_gamma   90.00
#
_symmetry.space_group_name_H-M   'P 1'
#
loop_
_entity.id
_entity.type
_entity.pdbx_description
1 polymer ?
#
loop_
_entity_poly.entity_id
_entity_poly.type
_entity_poly.pdbx_seq_one_letter_code
_entity_poly.pdbx_strand_id
1 'polypeptide(L)'
;MDDIHYLIVSTLVAYIGIHIACWWGNRWKERAKHAYMVIGQHGQSAEEREWGYRNALLAGEQKAEKFYMCSAMEKFMEEKPLTPHPFDDGLGGTIPFVFYDYYLPMKIRNYGTEGQKELSWVVNEFKEGRVDASGYFLTAIAKLGLSGTLTILFMPCSNERNYYIRFRALAKEFSRYKELDPELYSMTYISVRKSKHRSTDRKEISVDSNIVVDANVVGRQNCILIDDVCTTGDSIRTHIAELRNYGVRVVGVVCLGRTVRILTKEQIMKQAEKDSELIF
;
A
#
# COMPACT_ATOMS: atom_id res chain seq x y z
N MET A 1 -12.60 5.81 32.72
CA MET A 1 -11.36 6.30 33.42
C MET A 1 -10.42 5.16 33.79
N ASP A 2 -10.93 3.94 33.94
CA ASP A 2 -10.13 2.77 34.37
C ASP A 2 -9.17 2.23 33.30
N ASP A 3 -9.55 2.31 32.02
CA ASP A 3 -8.74 1.80 30.93
C ASP A 3 -7.44 2.61 30.69
N ILE A 4 -7.50 3.93 30.89
CA ILE A 4 -6.32 4.81 30.77
C ILE A 4 -5.33 4.55 31.91
N HIS A 5 -5.82 4.26 33.11
CA HIS A 5 -4.95 3.91 34.24
C HIS A 5 -4.28 2.56 34.03
N TYR A 6 -4.96 1.58 33.45
CA TYR A 6 -4.38 0.27 33.12
C TYR A 6 -3.29 0.39 32.06
N LEU A 7 -3.52 1.21 31.03
CA LEU A 7 -2.53 1.48 29.96
C LEU A 7 -1.30 2.18 30.52
N ILE A 8 -1.47 3.18 31.38
CA ILE A 8 -0.36 3.91 32.01
C ILE A 8 0.46 2.98 32.90
N VAL A 9 -0.21 2.16 33.72
CA VAL A 9 0.46 1.21 34.62
C VAL A 9 1.19 0.13 33.86
N SER A 10 0.60 -0.45 32.80
CA SER A 10 1.25 -1.47 31.96
C SER A 10 2.45 -0.90 31.20
N THR A 11 2.35 0.33 30.70
CA THR A 11 3.44 1.04 30.02
C THR A 11 4.58 1.36 31.01
N LEU A 12 4.25 1.77 32.21
CA LEU A 12 5.23 2.08 33.26
C LEU A 12 5.96 0.82 33.77
N VAL A 13 5.24 -0.28 33.93
CA VAL A 13 5.80 -1.59 34.33
C VAL A 13 6.72 -2.12 33.22
N ALA A 14 6.32 -1.99 31.94
CA ALA A 14 7.16 -2.36 30.81
C ALA A 14 8.43 -1.47 30.72
N TYR A 15 8.29 -0.17 30.89
CA TYR A 15 9.41 0.78 30.88
C TYR A 15 10.41 0.52 32.03
N ILE A 16 9.91 0.31 33.25
CA ILE A 16 10.72 -0.06 34.42
C ILE A 16 11.36 -1.44 34.19
N GLY A 17 10.63 -2.39 33.62
CA GLY A 17 11.14 -3.72 33.25
C GLY A 17 12.29 -3.65 32.25
N ILE A 18 12.25 -2.74 31.26
CA ILE A 18 13.32 -2.50 30.30
C ILE A 18 14.58 -1.95 31.00
N HIS A 19 14.44 -0.94 31.84
CA HIS A 19 15.58 -0.36 32.54
C HIS A 19 16.26 -1.34 33.50
N ILE A 20 15.46 -2.14 34.21
CA ILE A 20 15.98 -3.18 35.10
C ILE A 20 16.57 -4.35 34.29
N ALA A 21 16.03 -4.71 33.13
CA ALA A 21 16.54 -5.77 32.26
C ALA A 21 17.96 -5.43 31.72
N CYS A 22 18.24 -4.18 31.39
CA CYS A 22 19.59 -3.73 31.02
C CYS A 22 20.58 -3.87 32.19
N TRP A 23 20.11 -3.81 33.43
CA TRP A 23 20.95 -3.80 34.62
C TRP A 23 21.22 -5.20 35.23
N TRP A 24 20.29 -6.17 35.03
CA TRP A 24 20.33 -7.46 35.77
C TRP A 24 20.55 -8.70 34.88
N GLY A 25 20.88 -8.58 33.58
CA GLY A 25 21.27 -9.70 32.74
C GLY A 25 20.13 -10.58 32.22
N ASN A 26 20.44 -11.84 31.80
CA ASN A 26 19.55 -12.73 31.04
C ASN A 26 18.19 -13.03 31.71
N ARG A 27 18.15 -13.05 33.03
CA ARG A 27 16.91 -13.38 33.80
C ARG A 27 15.82 -12.32 33.62
N TRP A 28 16.18 -11.08 33.40
CA TRP A 28 15.24 -9.99 33.17
C TRP A 28 14.82 -9.87 31.72
N LYS A 29 15.67 -10.28 30.78
CA LYS A 29 15.30 -10.38 29.37
C LYS A 29 14.12 -11.33 29.18
N GLU A 30 14.14 -12.49 29.81
CA GLU A 30 13.05 -13.48 29.72
C GLU A 30 11.73 -12.93 30.32
N ARG A 31 11.81 -12.18 31.42
CA ARG A 31 10.64 -11.54 32.02
C ARG A 31 10.08 -10.42 31.12
N ALA A 32 10.97 -9.62 30.49
CA ALA A 32 10.56 -8.59 29.54
C ALA A 32 9.87 -9.19 28.30
N LYS A 33 10.44 -10.25 27.73
CA LYS A 33 9.80 -11.01 26.63
C LYS A 33 8.40 -11.46 27.01
N HIS A 34 8.24 -12.07 28.20
CA HIS A 34 6.95 -12.53 28.67
C HIS A 34 5.97 -11.37 28.86
N ALA A 35 6.37 -10.27 29.48
CA ALA A 35 5.53 -9.09 29.69
C ALA A 35 5.05 -8.51 28.35
N TYR A 36 5.92 -8.36 27.37
CA TYR A 36 5.56 -7.89 26.03
C TYR A 36 4.64 -8.86 25.28
N MET A 37 4.84 -10.16 25.43
CA MET A 37 3.94 -11.17 24.88
C MET A 37 2.54 -11.05 25.50
N VAL A 38 2.45 -10.84 26.79
CA VAL A 38 1.15 -10.63 27.49
C VAL A 38 0.46 -9.38 26.97
N ILE A 39 1.17 -8.25 26.79
CA ILE A 39 0.62 -7.04 26.19
C ILE A 39 0.13 -7.30 24.77
N GLY A 40 0.90 -8.01 23.96
CA GLY A 40 0.49 -8.38 22.60
C GLY A 40 -0.76 -9.29 22.58
N GLN A 41 -0.90 -10.21 23.54
CA GLN A 41 -2.03 -11.13 23.62
C GLN A 41 -3.32 -10.47 24.13
N HIS A 42 -3.22 -9.52 25.04
CA HIS A 42 -4.35 -8.89 25.73
C HIS A 42 -4.63 -7.45 25.28
N GLY A 43 -3.85 -6.90 24.35
CA GLY A 43 -4.06 -5.56 23.81
C GLY A 43 -5.44 -5.44 23.14
N GLN A 44 -6.16 -4.37 23.48
CA GLN A 44 -7.52 -4.13 23.01
C GLN A 44 -7.54 -3.68 21.54
N SER A 45 -6.55 -2.91 21.12
CA SER A 45 -6.40 -2.43 19.73
C SER A 45 -5.34 -3.21 18.95
N ALA A 46 -5.42 -3.17 17.62
CA ALA A 46 -4.37 -3.72 16.74
C ALA A 46 -3.02 -3.02 16.98
N GLU A 47 -3.05 -1.74 17.34
CA GLU A 47 -1.85 -0.95 17.67
C GLU A 47 -1.16 -1.42 18.94
N GLU A 48 -1.92 -1.67 20.01
CA GLU A 48 -1.38 -2.20 21.27
C GLU A 48 -0.78 -3.59 21.07
N ARG A 49 -1.48 -4.45 20.32
CA ARG A 49 -1.01 -5.81 20.02
C ARG A 49 0.28 -5.76 19.17
N GLU A 50 0.31 -4.93 18.12
CA GLU A 50 1.50 -4.73 17.29
C GLU A 50 2.68 -4.25 18.14
N TRP A 51 2.47 -3.25 18.98
CA TRP A 51 3.50 -2.71 19.87
C TRP A 51 4.05 -3.78 20.83
N GLY A 52 3.18 -4.56 21.47
CA GLY A 52 3.58 -5.63 22.39
C GLY A 52 4.42 -6.69 21.70
N TYR A 53 3.97 -7.21 20.57
CA TYR A 53 4.71 -8.23 19.82
C TYR A 53 6.00 -7.71 19.20
N ARG A 54 6.03 -6.45 18.71
CA ARG A 54 7.25 -5.80 18.22
C ARG A 54 8.32 -5.73 19.30
N ASN A 55 7.96 -5.31 20.50
CA ASN A 55 8.91 -5.22 21.61
C ASN A 55 9.34 -6.60 22.13
N ALA A 56 8.46 -7.61 22.08
CA ALA A 56 8.84 -8.98 22.36
C ALA A 56 9.90 -9.50 21.37
N LEU A 57 9.76 -9.19 20.07
CA LEU A 57 10.75 -9.50 19.05
C LEU A 57 12.10 -8.82 19.33
N LEU A 58 12.08 -7.53 19.64
CA LEU A 58 13.30 -6.76 19.99
C LEU A 58 13.97 -7.31 21.23
N ALA A 59 13.20 -7.82 22.20
CA ALA A 59 13.72 -8.51 23.37
C ALA A 59 14.26 -9.93 23.06
N GLY A 60 14.06 -10.42 21.82
CA GLY A 60 14.56 -11.72 21.35
C GLY A 60 13.56 -12.87 21.42
N GLU A 61 12.26 -12.60 21.58
CA GLU A 61 11.20 -13.64 21.54
C GLU A 61 10.83 -13.97 20.09
N GLN A 62 11.39 -15.06 19.55
CA GLN A 62 11.21 -15.47 18.16
C GLN A 62 9.75 -15.82 17.82
N LYS A 63 8.99 -16.37 18.78
CA LYS A 63 7.59 -16.75 18.57
C LYS A 63 6.69 -15.54 18.34
N ALA A 64 7.10 -14.34 18.74
CA ALA A 64 6.35 -13.10 18.54
C ALA A 64 6.25 -12.70 17.06
N GLU A 65 7.13 -13.19 16.18
CA GLU A 65 7.19 -12.76 14.78
C GLU A 65 5.86 -12.91 14.05
N LYS A 66 5.26 -14.10 14.11
CA LYS A 66 3.96 -14.38 13.47
C LYS A 66 2.86 -13.47 14.01
N PHE A 67 2.81 -13.30 15.32
CA PHE A 67 1.79 -12.46 15.96
C PHE A 67 1.98 -10.98 15.65
N TYR A 68 3.24 -10.51 15.65
CA TYR A 68 3.58 -9.17 15.21
C TYR A 68 3.09 -8.91 13.77
N MET A 69 3.43 -9.81 12.83
CA MET A 69 3.05 -9.66 11.43
C MET A 69 1.53 -9.58 11.26
N CYS A 70 0.78 -10.44 11.97
CA CYS A 70 -0.69 -10.40 11.93
C CYS A 70 -1.24 -9.06 12.48
N SER A 71 -0.76 -8.61 13.64
CA SER A 71 -1.25 -7.37 14.26
C SER A 71 -0.86 -6.12 13.46
N ALA A 72 0.35 -6.09 12.89
CA ALA A 72 0.80 -5.02 12.03
C ALA A 72 0.00 -4.96 10.71
N MET A 73 -0.38 -6.11 10.16
CA MET A 73 -1.27 -6.17 9.01
C MET A 73 -2.66 -5.68 9.36
N GLU A 74 -3.24 -6.14 10.48
CA GLU A 74 -4.55 -5.68 10.97
C GLU A 74 -4.58 -4.16 11.13
N LYS A 75 -3.58 -3.58 11.79
CA LYS A 75 -3.41 -2.13 11.92
C LYS A 75 -3.30 -1.41 10.58
N PHE A 76 -2.58 -1.98 9.62
CA PHE A 76 -2.41 -1.38 8.30
C PHE A 76 -3.70 -1.45 7.46
N MET A 77 -4.47 -2.54 7.59
CA MET A 77 -5.64 -2.83 6.76
C MET A 77 -6.95 -2.25 7.35
N GLU A 78 -6.91 -1.03 7.86
CA GLU A 78 -8.09 -0.34 8.41
C GLU A 78 -9.09 0.11 7.32
N GLU A 79 -8.60 0.40 6.12
CA GLU A 79 -9.44 0.82 5.00
C GLU A 79 -10.16 -0.38 4.40
N LYS A 80 -11.49 -0.30 4.29
CA LYS A 80 -12.30 -1.40 3.75
C LYS A 80 -12.14 -1.50 2.22
N PRO A 81 -11.73 -2.66 1.66
CA PRO A 81 -11.73 -2.89 0.23
C PRO A 81 -13.09 -2.64 -0.43
N LEU A 82 -13.10 -2.32 -1.72
CA LEU A 82 -14.31 -2.04 -2.51
C LEU A 82 -15.21 -0.94 -1.90
N THR A 83 -14.59 0.02 -1.22
CA THR A 83 -15.26 1.20 -0.65
C THR A 83 -14.49 2.43 -1.13
N PRO A 84 -15.17 3.54 -1.50
CA PRO A 84 -14.51 4.79 -1.83
C PRO A 84 -13.79 5.39 -0.61
N HIS A 85 -12.50 5.64 -0.75
CA HIS A 85 -11.68 6.34 0.25
C HIS A 85 -11.26 7.70 -0.29
N PRO A 86 -11.09 8.71 0.55
CA PRO A 86 -10.54 9.98 0.12
C PRO A 86 -9.07 9.79 -0.28
N PHE A 87 -8.72 10.18 -1.49
CA PHE A 87 -7.36 10.19 -2.01
C PHE A 87 -6.94 11.64 -2.27
N ASP A 88 -5.86 12.06 -1.65
CA ASP A 88 -5.24 13.36 -1.90
C ASP A 88 -4.74 13.41 -3.35
N ASP A 89 -5.26 14.33 -4.15
CA ASP A 89 -4.92 14.48 -5.56
C ASP A 89 -3.56 15.18 -5.79
N GLY A 90 -2.89 15.59 -4.73
CA GLY A 90 -1.63 16.34 -4.78
C GLY A 90 -1.79 17.81 -5.16
N LEU A 91 -3.02 18.32 -5.24
CA LEU A 91 -3.37 19.66 -5.69
C LEU A 91 -4.22 20.41 -4.65
N GLY A 92 -4.31 19.85 -3.44
CA GLY A 92 -5.09 20.38 -2.34
C GLY A 92 -6.56 19.96 -2.35
N GLY A 93 -6.94 19.00 -3.22
CA GLY A 93 -8.25 18.38 -3.29
C GLY A 93 -8.22 16.90 -2.91
N THR A 94 -9.42 16.30 -2.85
CA THR A 94 -9.57 14.86 -2.69
C THR A 94 -10.49 14.30 -3.75
N ILE A 95 -10.18 13.10 -4.23
CA ILE A 95 -10.98 12.32 -5.17
C ILE A 95 -11.23 10.91 -4.62
N PRO A 96 -12.31 10.22 -5.00
CA PRO A 96 -12.55 8.87 -4.56
C PRO A 96 -11.49 7.91 -5.12
N PHE A 97 -10.97 7.07 -4.24
CA PHE A 97 -10.06 5.97 -4.53
C PHE A 97 -10.69 4.66 -4.10
N VAL A 98 -10.73 3.69 -5.00
CA VAL A 98 -11.20 2.34 -4.72
C VAL A 98 -10.11 1.33 -5.09
N PHE A 99 -9.85 0.40 -4.21
CA PHE A 99 -9.01 -0.76 -4.48
C PHE A 99 -9.82 -2.05 -4.26
N TYR A 100 -9.50 -3.09 -5.03
CA TYR A 100 -10.26 -4.34 -4.95
C TYR A 100 -9.99 -5.08 -3.64
N ASP A 101 -8.70 -5.28 -3.28
CA ASP A 101 -8.28 -5.84 -1.99
C ASP A 101 -6.81 -5.47 -1.71
N TYR A 102 -6.28 -5.92 -0.57
CA TYR A 102 -4.90 -5.69 -0.20
C TYR A 102 -3.92 -6.59 -0.97
N TYR A 103 -2.92 -5.97 -1.59
CA TYR A 103 -1.80 -6.66 -2.23
C TYR A 103 -0.69 -6.93 -1.21
N LEU A 104 -0.33 -8.20 -1.08
CA LEU A 104 0.71 -8.65 -0.17
C LEU A 104 2.04 -8.87 -0.91
N PRO A 105 3.08 -8.08 -0.64
CA PRO A 105 4.43 -8.37 -1.11
C PRO A 105 4.88 -9.79 -0.72
N MET A 106 5.73 -10.42 -1.52
CA MET A 106 6.13 -11.82 -1.35
C MET A 106 6.61 -12.16 0.07
N LYS A 107 7.34 -11.24 0.72
CA LYS A 107 7.90 -11.42 2.06
C LYS A 107 6.85 -11.58 3.16
N ILE A 108 5.66 -11.03 2.97
CA ILE A 108 4.59 -11.05 3.98
C ILE A 108 3.36 -11.85 3.53
N ARG A 109 3.38 -12.40 2.32
CA ARG A 109 2.23 -13.10 1.72
C ARG A 109 1.71 -14.27 2.58
N ASN A 110 2.60 -14.98 3.25
CA ASN A 110 2.23 -16.14 4.08
C ASN A 110 1.36 -15.77 5.30
N TYR A 111 1.33 -14.50 5.68
CA TYR A 111 0.53 -14.01 6.82
C TYR A 111 -0.88 -13.54 6.44
N GLY A 112 -1.17 -13.41 5.15
CA GLY A 112 -2.48 -12.96 4.66
C GLY A 112 -3.53 -14.05 4.59
N THR A 113 -4.77 -13.62 4.37
CA THR A 113 -5.90 -14.51 4.05
C THR A 113 -5.72 -15.15 2.68
N GLU A 114 -6.46 -16.23 2.39
CA GLU A 114 -6.40 -16.88 1.08
C GLU A 114 -6.83 -15.94 -0.04
N GLY A 115 -7.88 -15.12 0.15
CA GLY A 115 -8.29 -14.12 -0.83
C GLY A 115 -7.19 -13.08 -1.14
N GLN A 116 -6.49 -12.60 -0.12
CA GLN A 116 -5.35 -11.68 -0.31
C GLN A 116 -4.16 -12.34 -1.02
N LYS A 117 -3.90 -13.61 -0.75
CA LYS A 117 -2.88 -14.39 -1.47
C LYS A 117 -3.27 -14.56 -2.93
N GLU A 118 -4.53 -14.89 -3.19
CA GLU A 118 -5.09 -15.03 -4.53
C GLU A 118 -4.99 -13.71 -5.30
N LEU A 119 -5.46 -12.60 -4.73
CA LEU A 119 -5.31 -11.29 -5.38
C LEU A 119 -3.84 -10.95 -5.67
N SER A 120 -2.95 -11.24 -4.73
CA SER A 120 -1.51 -10.98 -4.92
C SER A 120 -0.92 -11.81 -6.06
N TRP A 121 -1.43 -13.03 -6.28
CA TRP A 121 -1.12 -13.83 -7.45
C TRP A 121 -1.72 -13.21 -8.72
N VAL A 122 -3.02 -12.87 -8.71
CA VAL A 122 -3.70 -12.22 -9.85
C VAL A 122 -2.97 -10.96 -10.30
N VAL A 123 -2.56 -10.09 -9.37
CA VAL A 123 -1.81 -8.87 -9.69
C VAL A 123 -0.50 -9.18 -10.40
N ASN A 124 0.25 -10.18 -9.93
CA ASN A 124 1.52 -10.56 -10.56
C ASN A 124 1.29 -11.14 -11.98
N GLU A 125 0.31 -12.02 -12.14
CA GLU A 125 -0.03 -12.62 -13.43
C GLU A 125 -0.61 -11.59 -14.42
N PHE A 126 -1.39 -10.63 -13.92
CA PHE A 126 -1.88 -9.50 -14.72
C PHE A 126 -0.71 -8.63 -15.23
N LYS A 127 0.29 -8.36 -14.39
CA LYS A 127 1.51 -7.63 -14.80
C LYS A 127 2.25 -8.29 -15.95
N GLU A 128 2.17 -9.59 -16.05
CA GLU A 128 2.78 -10.39 -17.10
C GLU A 128 1.80 -10.72 -18.27
N GLY A 129 0.56 -10.20 -18.19
CA GLY A 129 -0.47 -10.42 -19.22
C GLY A 129 -1.00 -11.84 -19.31
N ARG A 130 -0.87 -12.63 -18.23
CA ARG A 130 -1.29 -14.03 -18.19
C ARG A 130 -2.70 -14.25 -17.64
N VAL A 131 -3.26 -13.24 -16.96
CA VAL A 131 -4.61 -13.28 -16.37
C VAL A 131 -5.39 -12.06 -16.77
N ASP A 132 -6.67 -12.27 -17.10
CA ASP A 132 -7.64 -11.20 -17.28
C ASP A 132 -8.13 -10.71 -15.91
N ALA A 133 -7.89 -9.43 -15.63
CA ALA A 133 -8.32 -8.78 -14.39
C ALA A 133 -9.53 -7.85 -14.58
N SER A 134 -10.19 -7.89 -15.74
CA SER A 134 -11.26 -6.96 -16.09
C SER A 134 -12.43 -7.00 -15.10
N GLY A 135 -12.84 -8.18 -14.63
CA GLY A 135 -13.91 -8.34 -13.65
C GLY A 135 -13.59 -7.67 -12.30
N TYR A 136 -12.33 -7.72 -11.86
CA TYR A 136 -11.88 -7.06 -10.63
C TYR A 136 -11.95 -5.53 -10.78
N PHE A 137 -11.45 -4.99 -11.89
CA PHE A 137 -11.50 -3.55 -12.16
C PHE A 137 -12.93 -3.05 -12.33
N LEU A 138 -13.79 -3.75 -13.08
CA LEU A 138 -15.20 -3.38 -13.28
C LEU A 138 -15.94 -3.32 -11.93
N THR A 139 -15.70 -4.29 -11.07
CA THR A 139 -16.26 -4.30 -9.72
C THR A 139 -15.82 -3.07 -8.92
N ALA A 140 -14.55 -2.72 -8.98
CA ALA A 140 -14.02 -1.56 -8.27
C ALA A 140 -14.50 -0.22 -8.88
N ILE A 141 -14.59 -0.11 -10.22
CA ILE A 141 -15.15 1.07 -10.91
C ILE A 141 -16.59 1.31 -10.48
N ALA A 142 -17.42 0.25 -10.44
CA ALA A 142 -18.81 0.36 -10.01
C ALA A 142 -18.94 0.91 -8.57
N LYS A 143 -17.96 0.68 -7.71
CA LYS A 143 -17.93 1.18 -6.33
C LYS A 143 -17.56 2.66 -6.20
N LEU A 144 -17.00 3.29 -7.25
CA LEU A 144 -16.75 4.74 -7.21
C LEU A 144 -18.05 5.57 -7.13
N GLY A 145 -19.20 5.00 -7.54
CA GLY A 145 -20.49 5.69 -7.50
C GLY A 145 -20.58 6.88 -8.46
N LEU A 146 -19.73 6.92 -9.50
CA LEU A 146 -19.74 7.96 -10.52
C LEU A 146 -20.80 7.65 -11.58
N SER A 147 -21.32 8.68 -12.23
CA SER A 147 -22.35 8.59 -13.28
C SER A 147 -21.89 9.25 -14.58
N GLY A 148 -22.56 8.87 -15.68
CA GLY A 148 -22.21 9.34 -17.03
C GLY A 148 -21.09 8.54 -17.66
N THR A 149 -20.67 8.95 -18.87
CA THR A 149 -19.55 8.29 -19.55
C THR A 149 -18.24 8.67 -18.89
N LEU A 150 -17.45 7.67 -18.54
CA LEU A 150 -16.17 7.78 -17.85
C LEU A 150 -15.03 7.46 -18.82
N THR A 151 -14.13 8.39 -19.02
CA THR A 151 -12.89 8.13 -19.78
C THR A 151 -11.93 7.37 -18.89
N ILE A 152 -11.48 6.22 -19.33
CA ILE A 152 -10.56 5.37 -18.57
C ILE A 152 -9.14 5.61 -19.04
N LEU A 153 -8.30 6.12 -18.15
CA LEU A 153 -6.88 6.36 -18.38
C LEU A 153 -6.06 5.32 -17.62
N PHE A 154 -5.08 4.74 -18.29
CA PHE A 154 -4.22 3.71 -17.70
C PHE A 154 -2.87 4.33 -17.30
N MET A 155 -2.41 4.02 -16.08
CA MET A 155 -1.10 4.45 -15.59
C MET A 155 0.02 3.96 -16.53
N PRO A 156 0.95 4.84 -16.94
CA PRO A 156 2.04 4.45 -17.82
C PRO A 156 2.97 3.45 -17.14
N CYS A 157 3.37 2.43 -17.87
CA CYS A 157 4.34 1.44 -17.44
C CYS A 157 5.78 1.87 -17.76
N SER A 158 6.77 1.18 -17.18
CA SER A 158 8.20 1.46 -17.40
C SER A 158 8.64 1.32 -18.86
N ASN A 159 7.89 0.58 -19.67
CA ASN A 159 8.09 0.44 -21.11
C ASN A 159 6.75 0.12 -21.81
N GLU A 160 6.71 0.37 -23.10
CA GLU A 160 5.53 0.19 -23.95
C GLU A 160 5.04 -1.26 -24.02
N ARG A 161 5.97 -2.24 -24.07
CA ARG A 161 5.60 -3.66 -24.07
C ARG A 161 4.81 -4.04 -22.84
N ASN A 162 5.24 -3.62 -21.65
CA ASN A 162 4.54 -3.91 -20.40
C ASN A 162 3.18 -3.23 -20.37
N TYR A 163 3.09 -2.02 -20.89
CA TYR A 163 1.83 -1.30 -21.02
C TYR A 163 0.83 -2.06 -21.88
N TYR A 164 1.27 -2.45 -23.09
CA TYR A 164 0.45 -3.19 -24.05
C TYR A 164 -0.04 -4.53 -23.49
N ILE A 165 0.87 -5.30 -22.88
CA ILE A 165 0.55 -6.60 -22.28
C ILE A 165 -0.53 -6.46 -21.20
N ARG A 166 -0.45 -5.44 -20.36
CA ARG A 166 -1.39 -5.25 -19.24
C ARG A 166 -2.74 -4.71 -19.70
N PHE A 167 -2.72 -3.66 -20.49
CA PHE A 167 -3.94 -2.84 -20.64
C PHE A 167 -4.70 -3.05 -21.93
N ARG A 168 -4.13 -3.64 -22.97
CA ARG A 168 -4.83 -3.85 -24.24
C ARG A 168 -6.09 -4.73 -24.08
N ALA A 169 -5.96 -5.88 -23.43
CA ALA A 169 -7.09 -6.78 -23.23
C ALA A 169 -8.16 -6.13 -22.34
N LEU A 170 -7.71 -5.42 -21.29
CA LEU A 170 -8.56 -4.70 -20.37
C LEU A 170 -9.34 -3.57 -21.07
N ALA A 171 -8.69 -2.76 -21.91
CA ALA A 171 -9.34 -1.72 -22.67
C ALA A 171 -10.37 -2.30 -23.65
N LYS A 172 -10.04 -3.40 -24.34
CA LYS A 172 -10.98 -4.11 -25.21
C LYS A 172 -12.21 -4.61 -24.46
N GLU A 173 -12.06 -5.10 -23.24
CA GLU A 173 -13.18 -5.53 -22.41
C GLU A 173 -14.02 -4.34 -21.98
N PHE A 174 -13.40 -3.25 -21.53
CA PHE A 174 -14.11 -2.03 -21.13
C PHE A 174 -14.89 -1.39 -22.26
N SER A 175 -14.40 -1.43 -23.50
CA SER A 175 -15.11 -0.90 -24.67
C SER A 175 -16.46 -1.59 -24.97
N ARG A 176 -16.79 -2.68 -24.28
CA ARG A 176 -18.11 -3.34 -24.38
C ARG A 176 -19.18 -2.62 -23.55
N TYR A 177 -18.78 -1.75 -22.64
CA TYR A 177 -19.66 -1.00 -21.75
C TYR A 177 -19.78 0.43 -22.25
N LYS A 178 -21.00 0.87 -22.58
CA LYS A 178 -21.26 2.20 -23.16
C LYS A 178 -20.85 3.36 -22.23
N GLU A 179 -20.81 3.09 -20.95
CA GLU A 179 -20.45 4.06 -19.92
C GLU A 179 -18.91 4.19 -19.73
N LEU A 180 -18.12 3.35 -20.40
CA LEU A 180 -16.67 3.34 -20.30
C LEU A 180 -16.03 3.65 -21.66
N ASP A 181 -15.16 4.65 -21.67
CA ASP A 181 -14.39 5.08 -22.85
C ASP A 181 -12.88 4.90 -22.56
N PRO A 182 -12.32 3.70 -22.82
CA PRO A 182 -10.93 3.40 -22.52
C PRO A 182 -9.98 4.00 -23.55
N GLU A 183 -9.10 4.87 -23.08
CA GLU A 183 -8.07 5.53 -23.89
C GLU A 183 -6.70 4.91 -23.62
N LEU A 184 -6.24 4.08 -24.54
CA LEU A 184 -4.90 3.51 -24.51
C LEU A 184 -3.86 4.57 -24.88
N TYR A 185 -2.67 4.48 -24.26
CA TYR A 185 -1.55 5.38 -24.49
C TYR A 185 -1.83 6.85 -24.22
N SER A 186 -2.88 7.13 -23.45
CA SER A 186 -3.24 8.50 -23.03
C SER A 186 -2.10 9.24 -22.34
N MET A 187 -1.16 8.51 -21.77
CA MET A 187 0.07 9.00 -21.15
C MET A 187 1.23 8.07 -21.48
N THR A 188 2.35 8.62 -21.93
CA THR A 188 3.58 7.85 -22.20
C THR A 188 4.80 8.57 -21.64
N TYR A 189 5.85 7.81 -21.29
CA TYR A 189 7.12 8.41 -20.90
C TYR A 189 7.96 8.72 -22.13
N ILE A 190 8.58 9.90 -22.19
CA ILE A 190 9.50 10.30 -23.26
C ILE A 190 10.77 9.44 -23.25
N SER A 191 11.18 8.94 -22.09
CA SER A 191 12.38 8.12 -21.95
C SER A 191 12.08 6.82 -21.18
N VAL A 192 12.84 5.77 -21.49
CA VAL A 192 12.74 4.49 -20.77
C VAL A 192 13.09 4.70 -19.30
N ARG A 193 12.12 4.55 -18.44
CA ARG A 193 12.29 4.69 -16.98
C ARG A 193 12.70 3.36 -16.35
N LYS A 194 13.76 3.36 -15.53
CA LYS A 194 14.09 2.21 -14.70
C LYS A 194 12.95 1.95 -13.70
N SER A 195 12.50 0.69 -13.60
CA SER A 195 11.47 0.31 -12.63
C SER A 195 11.95 0.64 -11.22
N LYS A 196 11.09 1.32 -10.42
CA LYS A 196 11.37 1.69 -9.00
C LYS A 196 11.77 0.47 -8.14
N HIS A 197 11.32 -0.74 -8.51
CA HIS A 197 11.63 -1.97 -7.78
C HIS A 197 13.03 -2.54 -8.04
N ARG A 198 13.73 -2.08 -9.10
CA ARG A 198 15.08 -2.52 -9.48
C ARG A 198 16.17 -1.48 -9.21
N SER A 199 15.81 -0.28 -8.74
CA SER A 199 16.75 0.77 -8.39
C SER A 199 17.16 0.63 -6.91
N THR A 200 18.46 0.45 -6.67
CA THR A 200 19.07 0.45 -5.35
C THR A 200 19.18 1.87 -4.75
N ASP A 201 19.20 2.89 -5.61
CA ASP A 201 19.30 4.30 -5.20
C ASP A 201 17.96 5.00 -5.23
N ARG A 202 17.29 5.01 -4.09
CA ARG A 202 16.00 5.70 -3.90
C ARG A 202 16.07 7.22 -3.89
N LYS A 203 17.27 7.82 -3.82
CA LYS A 203 17.47 9.27 -3.66
C LYS A 203 17.49 10.08 -4.97
N GLU A 204 17.66 9.44 -6.13
CA GLU A 204 17.82 10.15 -7.41
C GLU A 204 16.62 10.05 -8.36
N ILE A 205 15.47 9.58 -7.89
CA ILE A 205 14.28 9.64 -8.74
C ILE A 205 13.66 11.01 -8.52
N SER A 206 14.26 12.03 -9.12
CA SER A 206 13.57 13.28 -9.36
C SER A 206 12.30 12.96 -10.15
N VAL A 207 11.19 13.45 -9.68
CA VAL A 207 9.89 13.35 -10.34
C VAL A 207 9.87 14.40 -11.44
N ASP A 208 10.84 14.34 -12.38
CA ASP A 208 10.76 15.09 -13.61
C ASP A 208 9.71 14.41 -14.47
N SER A 209 8.64 15.13 -14.71
CA SER A 209 7.47 14.74 -15.49
C SER A 209 7.82 14.65 -16.99
N ASN A 210 8.58 13.63 -17.34
CA ASN A 210 8.81 13.29 -18.75
C ASN A 210 7.62 12.50 -19.33
N ILE A 211 6.41 13.02 -19.11
CA ILE A 211 5.18 12.39 -19.60
C ILE A 211 4.64 13.22 -20.76
N VAL A 212 4.29 12.56 -21.85
CA VAL A 212 3.50 13.13 -22.94
C VAL A 212 2.05 12.66 -22.73
N VAL A 213 1.13 13.62 -22.77
CA VAL A 213 -0.32 13.35 -22.75
C VAL A 213 -0.83 13.37 -24.19
N ASP A 214 -1.56 12.34 -24.58
CA ASP A 214 -2.13 12.21 -25.92
C ASP A 214 -3.19 13.30 -26.16
N ALA A 215 -3.22 13.84 -27.38
CA ALA A 215 -4.17 14.89 -27.77
C ALA A 215 -5.64 14.48 -27.61
N ASN A 216 -5.95 13.18 -27.75
CA ASN A 216 -7.32 12.66 -27.63
C ASN A 216 -7.90 12.80 -26.22
N VAL A 217 -7.06 12.93 -25.19
CA VAL A 217 -7.52 13.07 -23.80
C VAL A 217 -7.45 14.50 -23.26
N VAL A 218 -6.83 15.42 -24.00
CA VAL A 218 -6.74 16.83 -23.61
C VAL A 218 -8.12 17.42 -23.38
N GLY A 219 -8.32 18.07 -22.24
CA GLY A 219 -9.58 18.73 -21.87
C GLY A 219 -10.69 17.79 -21.37
N ARG A 220 -10.49 16.47 -21.34
CA ARG A 220 -11.48 15.49 -20.82
C ARG A 220 -11.75 15.75 -19.32
N GLN A 221 -13.05 15.70 -18.91
CA GLN A 221 -13.48 16.11 -17.58
C GLN A 221 -13.88 14.95 -16.64
N ASN A 222 -14.30 13.82 -17.17
CA ASN A 222 -14.76 12.66 -16.37
C ASN A 222 -13.78 11.50 -16.54
N CYS A 223 -12.53 11.68 -16.07
CA CYS A 223 -11.50 10.66 -16.23
C CYS A 223 -11.31 9.83 -14.96
N ILE A 224 -11.24 8.51 -15.10
CA ILE A 224 -10.78 7.59 -14.04
C ILE A 224 -9.36 7.15 -14.38
N LEU A 225 -8.46 7.20 -13.40
CA LEU A 225 -7.11 6.70 -13.53
C LEU A 225 -7.02 5.28 -12.97
N ILE A 226 -6.51 4.35 -13.77
CA ILE A 226 -6.38 2.93 -13.41
C ILE A 226 -4.90 2.55 -13.27
N ASP A 227 -4.57 1.86 -12.17
CA ASP A 227 -3.26 1.23 -11.92
C ASP A 227 -3.43 -0.20 -11.41
N ASP A 228 -2.37 -1.00 -11.50
CA ASP A 228 -2.38 -2.35 -10.94
C ASP A 228 -2.30 -2.32 -9.40
N VAL A 229 -1.39 -1.53 -8.83
CA VAL A 229 -1.16 -1.49 -7.38
C VAL A 229 -0.81 -0.09 -6.89
N CYS A 230 -1.56 0.39 -5.92
CA CYS A 230 -1.23 1.61 -5.19
C CYS A 230 -0.38 1.29 -3.96
N THR A 231 0.83 1.85 -3.87
CA THR A 231 1.70 1.73 -2.69
C THR A 231 1.61 2.97 -1.80
N THR A 232 2.21 4.08 -2.21
CA THR A 232 2.14 5.38 -1.52
C THR A 232 1.17 6.34 -2.22
N GLY A 233 0.84 6.05 -3.46
CA GLY A 233 0.05 6.94 -4.31
C GLY A 233 0.86 8.07 -4.97
N ASP A 234 2.17 8.21 -4.69
CA ASP A 234 2.98 9.33 -5.22
C ASP A 234 2.99 9.36 -6.75
N SER A 235 3.10 8.20 -7.40
CA SER A 235 3.03 8.14 -8.87
C SER A 235 1.66 8.59 -9.38
N ILE A 236 0.59 8.20 -8.72
CA ILE A 236 -0.78 8.57 -9.09
C ILE A 236 -0.94 10.09 -8.94
N ARG A 237 -0.53 10.69 -7.80
CA ARG A 237 -0.58 12.13 -7.58
C ARG A 237 0.19 12.92 -8.65
N THR A 238 1.40 12.47 -8.95
CA THR A 238 2.22 13.08 -10.01
C THR A 238 1.51 13.08 -11.36
N HIS A 239 0.87 11.96 -11.73
CA HIS A 239 0.18 11.87 -13.02
C HIS A 239 -1.13 12.67 -13.03
N ILE A 240 -1.85 12.76 -11.92
CA ILE A 240 -3.02 13.63 -11.78
C ILE A 240 -2.61 15.11 -11.98
N ALA A 241 -1.54 15.53 -11.32
CA ALA A 241 -1.04 16.90 -11.47
C ALA A 241 -0.63 17.21 -12.93
N GLU A 242 0.05 16.28 -13.59
CA GLU A 242 0.45 16.44 -14.99
C GLU A 242 -0.75 16.48 -15.94
N LEU A 243 -1.70 15.57 -15.80
CA LEU A 243 -2.94 15.56 -16.58
C LEU A 243 -3.71 16.88 -16.45
N ARG A 244 -3.72 17.47 -15.27
CA ARG A 244 -4.37 18.76 -15.02
C ARG A 244 -3.76 19.90 -15.85
N ASN A 245 -2.44 19.87 -16.10
CA ASN A 245 -1.77 20.87 -16.95
C ASN A 245 -2.30 20.84 -18.39
N TYR A 246 -2.87 19.73 -18.83
CA TYR A 246 -3.53 19.57 -20.12
C TYR A 246 -5.06 19.70 -20.05
N GLY A 247 -5.59 20.24 -18.95
CA GLY A 247 -7.03 20.43 -18.76
C GLY A 247 -7.81 19.13 -18.50
N VAL A 248 -7.13 18.01 -18.27
CA VAL A 248 -7.76 16.73 -17.96
C VAL A 248 -8.13 16.66 -16.49
N ARG A 249 -9.39 16.34 -16.19
CA ARG A 249 -9.88 16.21 -14.83
C ARG A 249 -10.08 14.75 -14.45
N VAL A 250 -9.25 14.28 -13.54
CA VAL A 250 -9.41 12.96 -12.91
C VAL A 250 -10.44 13.09 -11.79
N VAL A 251 -11.48 12.26 -11.83
CA VAL A 251 -12.59 12.24 -10.86
C VAL A 251 -12.61 11.00 -9.99
N GLY A 252 -11.70 10.05 -10.22
CA GLY A 252 -11.55 8.86 -9.41
C GLY A 252 -10.31 8.06 -9.77
N VAL A 253 -9.86 7.23 -8.85
CA VAL A 253 -8.73 6.32 -9.02
C VAL A 253 -9.16 4.90 -8.64
N VAL A 254 -8.74 3.93 -9.45
CA VAL A 254 -9.01 2.50 -9.19
C VAL A 254 -7.73 1.69 -9.31
N CYS A 255 -7.49 0.82 -8.32
CA CYS A 255 -6.39 -0.14 -8.33
C CYS A 255 -6.89 -1.56 -8.04
N LEU A 256 -6.21 -2.58 -8.56
CA LEU A 256 -6.45 -3.96 -8.12
C LEU A 256 -6.05 -4.12 -6.66
N GLY A 257 -4.87 -3.62 -6.30
CA GLY A 257 -4.32 -3.82 -4.97
C GLY A 257 -3.85 -2.55 -4.28
N ARG A 258 -4.09 -2.49 -2.95
CA ARG A 258 -3.38 -1.58 -2.07
C ARG A 258 -2.25 -2.33 -1.38
N THR A 259 -1.00 -1.93 -1.62
CA THR A 259 0.17 -2.63 -1.07
C THR A 259 0.22 -2.51 0.44
N VAL A 260 0.21 -3.64 1.15
CA VAL A 260 0.48 -3.68 2.58
C VAL A 260 1.95 -3.36 2.85
N ARG A 261 2.20 -2.36 3.70
CA ARG A 261 3.54 -1.87 4.05
C ARG A 261 3.74 -1.99 5.55
N ILE A 262 4.32 -3.11 5.94
CA ILE A 262 4.73 -3.37 7.32
C ILE A 262 6.22 -3.69 7.34
N LEU A 263 6.86 -3.44 8.47
CA LEU A 263 8.27 -3.77 8.65
C LEU A 263 8.41 -5.28 8.86
N THR A 264 9.36 -5.91 8.18
CA THR A 264 9.77 -7.28 8.49
C THR A 264 10.63 -7.29 9.76
N LYS A 265 10.82 -8.48 10.34
CA LYS A 265 11.68 -8.64 11.52
C LYS A 265 13.08 -8.05 11.30
N GLU A 266 13.70 -8.34 10.14
CA GLU A 266 15.03 -7.82 9.83
C GLU A 266 15.04 -6.29 9.75
N GLN A 267 13.97 -5.68 9.22
CA GLN A 267 13.84 -4.23 9.16
C GLN A 267 13.65 -3.60 10.52
N ILE A 268 12.87 -4.25 11.42
CA ILE A 268 12.69 -3.80 12.80
C ILE A 268 14.02 -3.84 13.55
N MET A 269 14.75 -4.96 13.47
CA MET A 269 16.05 -5.11 14.13
C MET A 269 17.05 -4.05 13.64
N LYS A 270 17.15 -3.88 12.32
CA LYS A 270 18.04 -2.87 11.72
C LYS A 270 17.67 -1.43 12.12
N GLN A 271 16.38 -1.13 12.28
CA GLN A 271 15.94 0.18 12.74
C GLN A 271 16.33 0.39 14.20
N ALA A 272 16.11 -0.59 15.06
CA ALA A 272 16.48 -0.52 16.47
C ALA A 272 18.01 -0.35 16.69
N GLU A 273 18.84 -1.01 15.86
CA GLU A 273 20.29 -0.81 15.87
C GLU A 273 20.65 0.64 15.55
N LYS A 274 20.09 1.22 14.48
CA LYS A 274 20.33 2.62 14.12
C LYS A 274 19.86 3.60 15.19
N ASP A 275 18.70 3.35 15.79
CA ASP A 275 18.17 4.21 16.85
C ASP A 275 19.05 4.15 18.11
N SER A 276 19.69 3.00 18.38
CA SER A 276 20.64 2.86 19.49
C SER A 276 21.98 3.58 19.24
N GLU A 277 22.47 3.63 17.99
CA GLU A 277 23.69 4.35 17.61
C GLU A 277 23.54 5.88 17.70
N LEU A 278 22.30 6.40 17.63
CA LEU A 278 22.04 7.85 17.75
C LEU A 278 21.95 8.35 19.19
N ILE A 279 21.95 7.45 20.18
CA ILE A 279 21.84 7.78 21.62
C ILE A 279 23.21 7.81 22.29
N PHE A 280 24.26 7.35 21.64
CA PHE A 280 25.65 7.37 22.09
C PHE A 280 26.50 8.29 21.19
#